data_c95ee5b3fa28fc82da09761b5403b5c1
#
_entry.id   c95ee5b3fa28fc82da09761b5403b5c1
#
_cell.length_a   1.000
_cell.length_b   1.000
_cell.length_c   1.000
_cell.angle_alpha   90.00
_cell.angle_beta   90.00
_cell.angle_gamma   90.00
#
_symmetry.space_group_name_H-M   'P 1'
#
loop_
_entity.id
_entity.type
_entity.pdbx_description
1 polymer ?
#
loop_
_entity_poly.entity_id
_entity_poly.type
_entity_poly.pdbx_seq_one_letter_code
_entity_poly.pdbx_strand_id
1 'polypeptide(L)'
;MQQPVQPQYTTPIQQPVQQPVQQQPVAAPQPAKQAKKQVDASAVMKQVADLVNQERAKAGLKPVELDASLNKVAQAKAADMSSNNYFDHTSPTYGSPFDMMKQFGVSYTTAGENIAMGQQTADEVMNQWMNSEGHRQNIMNPAFTKIGVGFVNGYWVQEFIG
;
A
#
# COMPACT_ATOMS: atom_id res chain seq x y z
N MET A 1 10.58 -13.64 33.22
CA MET A 1 9.48 -13.79 32.25
C MET A 1 9.17 -12.40 31.70
N GLN A 2 9.70 -12.09 30.53
CA GLN A 2 9.42 -10.80 29.86
C GLN A 2 8.16 -10.97 29.02
N GLN A 3 7.16 -10.12 29.26
CA GLN A 3 5.97 -10.06 28.44
C GLN A 3 6.33 -9.52 27.04
N PRO A 4 5.75 -10.07 25.96
CA PRO A 4 5.95 -9.52 24.64
C PRO A 4 5.31 -8.12 24.57
N VAL A 5 6.12 -7.14 24.20
CA VAL A 5 5.67 -5.78 23.93
C VAL A 5 4.76 -5.82 22.71
N GLN A 6 3.49 -5.53 22.89
CA GLN A 6 2.55 -5.37 21.78
C GLN A 6 2.92 -4.12 20.99
N PRO A 7 2.98 -4.18 19.64
CA PRO A 7 3.18 -2.99 18.85
C PRO A 7 2.01 -2.02 19.06
N GLN A 8 2.34 -0.82 19.47
CA GLN A 8 1.32 0.23 19.61
C GLN A 8 0.86 0.66 18.22
N TYR A 9 -0.41 0.43 17.93
CA TYR A 9 -1.09 0.98 16.78
C TYR A 9 -1.26 2.48 16.98
N THR A 10 -0.42 3.28 16.40
CA THR A 10 -0.70 4.70 16.24
C THR A 10 -1.41 4.91 14.91
N THR A 11 -2.71 4.77 14.90
CA THR A 11 -3.53 5.16 13.78
C THR A 11 -4.43 6.30 14.17
N PRO A 12 -4.30 7.46 13.59
CA PRO A 12 -5.47 8.29 13.33
C PRO A 12 -5.98 7.94 11.94
N ILE A 13 -7.01 7.11 11.87
CA ILE A 13 -7.81 6.95 10.67
C ILE A 13 -8.57 8.24 10.46
N GLN A 14 -8.13 9.09 9.55
CA GLN A 14 -8.99 10.10 8.99
C GLN A 14 -9.64 9.51 7.74
N GLN A 15 -10.91 9.17 7.88
CA GLN A 15 -11.78 8.89 6.74
C GLN A 15 -11.90 10.15 5.89
N PRO A 16 -11.77 10.06 4.56
CA PRO A 16 -12.15 11.17 3.70
C PRO A 16 -13.67 11.36 3.79
N VAL A 17 -14.08 12.56 4.16
CA VAL A 17 -15.48 12.99 4.15
C VAL A 17 -15.99 12.92 2.73
N GLN A 18 -16.94 12.02 2.46
CA GLN A 18 -17.63 11.95 1.18
C GLN A 18 -18.55 13.17 1.03
N GLN A 19 -18.25 14.02 0.07
CA GLN A 19 -19.22 14.99 -0.43
C GLN A 19 -20.16 14.32 -1.43
N PRO A 20 -21.46 14.59 -1.39
CA PRO A 20 -22.40 14.01 -2.34
C PRO A 20 -22.22 14.64 -3.71
N VAL A 21 -21.82 13.84 -4.69
CA VAL A 21 -21.78 14.25 -6.09
C VAL A 21 -23.16 14.03 -6.69
N GLN A 22 -23.74 15.13 -7.16
CA GLN A 22 -25.00 15.12 -7.92
C GLN A 22 -24.82 14.39 -9.25
N GLN A 23 -25.72 13.45 -9.52
CA GLN A 23 -25.79 12.72 -10.77
C GLN A 23 -26.32 13.63 -11.88
N GLN A 24 -25.56 13.73 -12.97
CA GLN A 24 -26.10 14.12 -14.28
C GLN A 24 -26.03 12.93 -15.24
N PRO A 25 -27.05 12.69 -16.06
CA PRO A 25 -27.08 11.57 -16.98
C PRO A 25 -26.21 11.85 -18.18
N VAL A 26 -25.27 10.97 -18.47
CA VAL A 26 -24.43 11.04 -19.67
C VAL A 26 -24.70 9.87 -20.58
N ALA A 27 -24.88 10.22 -21.85
CA ALA A 27 -25.12 9.31 -22.96
C ALA A 27 -23.99 8.29 -23.16
N ALA A 28 -24.35 7.09 -23.62
CA ALA A 28 -23.46 5.98 -23.90
C ALA A 28 -22.44 6.32 -25.00
N PRO A 29 -21.15 6.02 -24.79
CA PRO A 29 -20.17 5.98 -25.86
C PRO A 29 -19.91 4.56 -26.34
N GLN A 30 -19.79 4.44 -27.67
CA GLN A 30 -19.41 3.24 -28.40
C GLN A 30 -18.00 2.70 -27.98
N PRO A 31 -17.73 1.40 -28.21
CA PRO A 31 -16.50 0.77 -27.77
C PRO A 31 -15.32 1.16 -28.66
N ALA A 32 -14.49 2.08 -28.18
CA ALA A 32 -13.15 2.23 -28.72
C ALA A 32 -12.28 1.11 -28.13
N LYS A 33 -11.75 0.25 -29.02
CA LYS A 33 -10.69 -0.71 -28.71
C LYS A 33 -9.43 0.04 -28.32
N GLN A 34 -9.30 0.42 -27.05
CA GLN A 34 -8.01 0.75 -26.48
C GLN A 34 -7.43 -0.54 -25.92
N ALA A 35 -6.37 -1.04 -26.56
CA ALA A 35 -5.47 -1.98 -25.94
C ALA A 35 -4.98 -1.34 -24.65
N LYS A 36 -5.55 -1.71 -23.50
CA LYS A 36 -5.04 -1.36 -22.19
C LYS A 36 -3.66 -1.95 -22.14
N LYS A 37 -2.64 -1.09 -22.25
CA LYS A 37 -1.27 -1.44 -21.96
C LYS A 37 -1.29 -2.01 -20.55
N GLN A 38 -1.19 -3.32 -20.45
CA GLN A 38 -1.11 -4.00 -19.14
C GLN A 38 0.17 -3.46 -18.51
N VAL A 39 0.00 -2.58 -17.53
CA VAL A 39 1.12 -2.03 -16.79
C VAL A 39 1.77 -3.24 -16.13
N ASP A 40 3.02 -3.48 -16.47
CA ASP A 40 3.76 -4.59 -15.87
C ASP A 40 3.80 -4.38 -14.36
N ALA A 41 3.15 -5.27 -13.62
CA ALA A 41 3.04 -5.16 -12.17
C ALA A 41 4.43 -5.06 -11.52
N SER A 42 5.43 -5.73 -12.07
CA SER A 42 6.79 -5.68 -11.54
C SER A 42 7.43 -4.30 -11.76
N ALA A 43 7.15 -3.65 -12.88
CA ALA A 43 7.62 -2.28 -13.16
C ALA A 43 6.98 -1.26 -12.19
N VAL A 44 5.69 -1.40 -11.90
CA VAL A 44 4.99 -0.54 -10.93
C VAL A 44 5.52 -0.73 -9.51
N MET A 45 5.73 -1.98 -9.09
CA MET A 45 6.31 -2.29 -7.78
C MET A 45 7.68 -1.65 -7.62
N LYS A 46 8.53 -1.77 -8.63
CA LYS A 46 9.85 -1.16 -8.64
C LYS A 46 9.77 0.35 -8.60
N GLN A 47 8.91 0.96 -9.39
CA GLN A 47 8.73 2.42 -9.43
C GLN A 47 8.33 2.97 -8.06
N VAL A 48 7.39 2.34 -7.36
CA VAL A 48 6.99 2.77 -6.01
C VAL A 48 8.15 2.63 -5.02
N ALA A 49 8.89 1.52 -5.05
CA ALA A 49 10.06 1.33 -4.18
C ALA A 49 11.16 2.36 -4.46
N ASP A 50 11.41 2.69 -5.71
CA ASP A 50 12.38 3.72 -6.11
C ASP A 50 11.95 5.11 -5.60
N LEU A 51 10.67 5.46 -5.70
CA LEU A 51 10.12 6.72 -5.17
C LEU A 51 10.22 6.80 -3.64
N VAL A 52 9.93 5.70 -2.93
CA VAL A 52 10.14 5.61 -1.48
C VAL A 52 11.60 5.88 -1.14
N ASN A 53 12.53 5.27 -1.85
CA ASN A 53 13.96 5.44 -1.59
C ASN A 53 14.46 6.85 -1.95
N GLN A 54 13.87 7.52 -2.92
CA GLN A 54 14.15 8.94 -3.20
C GLN A 54 13.76 9.83 -2.01
N GLU A 55 12.56 9.64 -1.45
CA GLU A 55 12.13 10.39 -0.28
C GLU A 55 12.98 10.08 0.96
N ARG A 56 13.32 8.82 1.18
CA ARG A 56 14.20 8.40 2.28
C ARG A 56 15.60 9.01 2.14
N ALA A 57 16.16 9.03 0.96
CA ALA A 57 17.47 9.63 0.69
C ALA A 57 17.50 11.14 0.99
N LYS A 58 16.45 11.87 0.65
CA LYS A 58 16.31 13.30 0.98
C LYS A 58 16.37 13.56 2.50
N ALA A 59 15.93 12.60 3.31
CA ALA A 59 15.97 12.67 4.77
C ALA A 59 17.22 12.01 5.38
N GLY A 60 18.16 11.56 4.58
CA GLY A 60 19.37 10.88 5.06
C GLY A 60 19.13 9.47 5.60
N LEU A 61 18.01 8.84 5.24
CA LEU A 61 17.67 7.48 5.65
C LEU A 61 18.23 6.45 4.68
N LYS A 62 18.56 5.28 5.21
CA LYS A 62 18.97 4.14 4.39
C LYS A 62 17.82 3.69 3.47
N PRO A 63 18.10 3.24 2.25
CA PRO A 63 17.09 2.69 1.37
C PRO A 63 16.48 1.41 1.95
N VAL A 64 15.24 1.14 1.57
CA VAL A 64 14.59 -0.16 1.77
C VAL A 64 14.77 -1.02 0.53
N GLU A 65 14.92 -2.32 0.72
CA GLU A 65 15.04 -3.29 -0.37
C GLU A 65 13.66 -3.86 -0.74
N LEU A 66 13.41 -3.97 -2.04
CA LEU A 66 12.21 -4.64 -2.54
C LEU A 66 12.30 -6.14 -2.26
N ASP A 67 11.37 -6.66 -1.47
CA ASP A 67 11.35 -8.06 -1.02
C ASP A 67 10.25 -8.84 -1.73
N ALA A 68 10.61 -9.96 -2.34
CA ALA A 68 9.68 -10.77 -3.13
C ALA A 68 8.57 -11.42 -2.26
N SER A 69 8.87 -11.76 -1.02
CA SER A 69 7.86 -12.32 -0.11
C SER A 69 6.87 -11.25 0.33
N LEU A 70 7.35 -10.04 0.63
CA LEU A 70 6.49 -8.90 0.93
C LEU A 70 5.67 -8.45 -0.28
N ASN A 71 6.22 -8.51 -1.49
CA ASN A 71 5.44 -8.24 -2.70
C ASN A 71 4.24 -9.19 -2.83
N LYS A 72 4.40 -10.46 -2.47
CA LYS A 72 3.29 -11.42 -2.47
C LYS A 72 2.23 -11.05 -1.45
N VAL A 73 2.61 -10.63 -0.25
CA VAL A 73 1.67 -10.14 0.78
C VAL A 73 0.91 -8.91 0.27
N ALA A 74 1.64 -7.89 -0.18
CA ALA A 74 1.06 -6.65 -0.68
C ALA A 74 0.11 -6.88 -1.88
N GLN A 75 0.52 -7.72 -2.82
CA GLN A 75 -0.30 -8.05 -4.00
C GLN A 75 -1.55 -8.83 -3.61
N ALA A 76 -1.45 -9.79 -2.69
CA ALA A 76 -2.59 -10.53 -2.18
C ALA A 76 -3.56 -9.62 -1.40
N LYS A 77 -3.05 -8.66 -0.63
CA LYS A 77 -3.89 -7.67 0.07
C LYS A 77 -4.62 -6.76 -0.92
N ALA A 78 -3.95 -6.25 -1.94
CA ALA A 78 -4.57 -5.44 -2.98
C ALA A 78 -5.66 -6.21 -3.74
N ALA A 79 -5.40 -7.49 -4.07
CA ALA A 79 -6.35 -8.38 -4.72
C ALA A 79 -7.56 -8.67 -3.81
N ASP A 80 -7.33 -8.88 -2.53
CA ASP A 80 -8.38 -9.15 -1.54
C ASP A 80 -9.31 -7.93 -1.37
N MET A 81 -8.76 -6.74 -1.24
CA MET A 81 -9.55 -5.49 -1.21
C MET A 81 -10.40 -5.31 -2.48
N SER A 82 -9.81 -5.57 -3.64
CA SER A 82 -10.50 -5.47 -4.93
C SER A 82 -11.63 -6.50 -5.06
N SER A 83 -11.37 -7.75 -4.69
CA SER A 83 -12.32 -8.85 -4.87
C SER A 83 -13.48 -8.83 -3.87
N ASN A 84 -13.23 -8.36 -2.65
CA ASN A 84 -14.21 -8.33 -1.57
C ASN A 84 -14.80 -6.93 -1.34
N ASN A 85 -14.49 -5.96 -2.20
CA ASN A 85 -15.03 -4.60 -2.16
C ASN A 85 -14.91 -3.93 -0.79
N TYR A 86 -13.72 -3.94 -0.20
CA TYR A 86 -13.43 -3.23 1.04
C TYR A 86 -12.13 -2.42 0.94
N PHE A 87 -11.98 -1.46 1.82
CA PHE A 87 -10.78 -0.65 1.95
C PHE A 87 -10.47 -0.45 3.43
N ASP A 88 -9.66 -1.34 4.00
CA ASP A 88 -9.29 -1.35 5.42
C ASP A 88 -7.97 -2.10 5.60
N HIS A 89 -7.24 -1.77 6.66
CA HIS A 89 -6.05 -2.54 7.05
C HIS A 89 -6.40 -3.97 7.47
N THR A 90 -7.54 -4.15 8.13
CA THR A 90 -8.02 -5.48 8.54
C THR A 90 -8.74 -6.16 7.40
N SER A 91 -8.21 -7.30 6.97
CA SER A 91 -8.82 -8.13 5.94
C SER A 91 -9.88 -9.05 6.55
N PRO A 92 -11.05 -9.20 5.90
CA PRO A 92 -12.02 -10.23 6.29
C PRO A 92 -11.50 -11.65 6.03
N THR A 93 -10.49 -11.80 5.16
CA THR A 93 -9.89 -13.10 4.79
C THR A 93 -8.68 -13.44 5.65
N TYR A 94 -7.78 -12.45 5.86
CA TYR A 94 -6.44 -12.67 6.43
C TYR A 94 -6.24 -12.05 7.82
N GLY A 95 -7.17 -11.21 8.29
CA GLY A 95 -7.02 -10.46 9.55
C GLY A 95 -6.17 -9.21 9.41
N SER A 96 -5.39 -8.89 10.43
CA SER A 96 -4.48 -7.73 10.39
C SER A 96 -3.35 -7.91 9.38
N PRO A 97 -2.66 -6.83 8.96
CA PRO A 97 -1.46 -6.93 8.12
C PRO A 97 -0.40 -7.85 8.74
N PHE A 98 -0.27 -7.85 10.05
CA PHE A 98 0.69 -8.67 10.80
C PHE A 98 0.30 -10.15 10.77
N ASP A 99 -0.98 -10.46 10.91
CA ASP A 99 -1.51 -11.82 10.76
C ASP A 99 -1.29 -12.34 9.33
N MET A 100 -1.51 -11.47 8.34
CA MET A 100 -1.32 -11.81 6.95
C MET A 100 0.16 -12.09 6.63
N MET A 101 1.09 -11.22 7.07
CA MET A 101 2.53 -11.45 6.91
C MET A 101 2.94 -12.80 7.51
N LYS A 102 2.45 -13.11 8.70
CA LYS A 102 2.72 -14.39 9.39
C LYS A 102 2.20 -15.59 8.60
N GLN A 103 0.99 -15.50 8.05
CA GLN A 103 0.42 -16.57 7.20
C GLN A 103 1.24 -16.78 5.92
N PHE A 104 1.87 -15.73 5.39
CA PHE A 104 2.75 -15.79 4.23
C PHE A 104 4.20 -16.17 4.58
N GLY A 105 4.49 -16.49 5.85
CA GLY A 105 5.82 -16.89 6.29
C GLY A 105 6.84 -15.76 6.40
N VAL A 106 6.38 -14.51 6.49
CA VAL A 106 7.25 -13.33 6.67
C VAL A 106 7.54 -13.13 8.14
N SER A 107 8.83 -13.12 8.49
CA SER A 107 9.33 -12.82 9.85
C SER A 107 9.85 -11.40 9.91
N TYR A 108 9.62 -10.71 11.02
CA TYR A 108 10.03 -9.32 11.22
C TYR A 108 10.16 -8.99 12.71
N THR A 109 10.88 -7.93 13.03
CA THR A 109 10.90 -7.32 14.37
C THR A 109 9.96 -6.12 14.46
N THR A 110 9.79 -5.41 13.35
CA THR A 110 8.85 -4.30 13.21
C THR A 110 8.19 -4.37 11.83
N ALA A 111 6.96 -3.92 11.72
CA ALA A 111 6.21 -3.94 10.47
C ALA A 111 5.22 -2.77 10.39
N GLY A 112 4.84 -2.39 9.16
CA GLY A 112 3.83 -1.37 8.89
C GLY A 112 3.22 -1.55 7.51
N GLU A 113 2.04 -0.97 7.32
CA GLU A 113 1.29 -1.03 6.06
C GLU A 113 0.78 0.36 5.67
N ASN A 114 0.89 0.69 4.40
CA ASN A 114 0.18 1.79 3.76
C ASN A 114 -0.78 1.23 2.71
N ILE A 115 -2.00 1.73 2.68
CA ILE A 115 -2.99 1.41 1.65
C ILE A 115 -3.51 2.69 1.00
N ALA A 116 -3.88 2.60 -0.27
CA ALA A 116 -4.54 3.67 -1.01
C ALA A 116 -5.46 3.09 -2.10
N MET A 117 -6.40 3.90 -2.55
CA MET A 117 -7.37 3.49 -3.57
C MET A 117 -7.71 4.66 -4.50
N GLY A 118 -7.69 4.38 -5.81
CA GLY A 118 -8.18 5.31 -6.84
C GLY A 118 -7.07 5.99 -7.66
N GLN A 119 -5.82 5.99 -7.19
CA GLN A 119 -4.71 6.57 -7.95
C GLN A 119 -4.39 5.70 -9.18
N GLN A 120 -3.96 6.36 -10.26
CA GLN A 120 -3.69 5.68 -11.54
C GLN A 120 -2.19 5.43 -11.76
N THR A 121 -1.33 6.14 -11.05
CA THR A 121 0.13 6.08 -11.22
C THR A 121 0.86 5.95 -9.89
N ALA A 122 2.09 5.46 -9.94
CA ALA A 122 2.98 5.38 -8.79
C ALA A 122 3.29 6.78 -8.20
N ASP A 123 3.45 7.77 -9.06
CA ASP A 123 3.70 9.16 -8.62
C ASP A 123 2.52 9.74 -7.85
N GLU A 124 1.29 9.50 -8.33
CA GLU A 124 0.07 9.97 -7.64
C GLU A 124 -0.07 9.35 -6.25
N VAL A 125 0.08 8.02 -6.16
CA VAL A 125 -0.06 7.33 -4.87
C VAL A 125 1.05 7.72 -3.89
N MET A 126 2.28 7.87 -4.36
CA MET A 126 3.40 8.34 -3.52
C MET A 126 3.17 9.76 -3.03
N ASN A 127 2.71 10.67 -3.90
CA ASN A 127 2.39 12.04 -3.52
C ASN A 127 1.31 12.06 -2.43
N GLN A 128 0.27 11.26 -2.57
CA GLN A 128 -0.80 11.18 -1.57
C GLN A 128 -0.30 10.63 -0.25
N TRP A 129 0.50 9.57 -0.24
CA TRP A 129 1.07 9.00 0.98
C TRP A 129 2.02 9.97 1.69
N MET A 130 2.86 10.69 0.95
CA MET A 130 3.79 11.66 1.53
C MET A 130 3.10 12.91 2.10
N ASN A 131 1.91 13.26 1.61
CA ASN A 131 1.08 14.35 2.14
C ASN A 131 0.15 13.94 3.28
N SER A 132 0.17 12.67 3.68
CA SER A 132 -0.58 12.12 4.81
C SER A 132 0.39 11.71 5.91
N GLU A 133 0.28 12.30 7.09
CA GLU A 133 1.26 12.11 8.16
C GLU A 133 1.44 10.64 8.55
N GLY A 134 0.35 9.89 8.74
CA GLY A 134 0.42 8.48 9.12
C GLY A 134 1.10 7.60 8.07
N HIS A 135 0.84 7.82 6.79
CA HIS A 135 1.48 7.10 5.69
C HIS A 135 2.95 7.51 5.54
N ARG A 136 3.23 8.81 5.63
CA ARG A 136 4.58 9.34 5.57
C ARG A 136 5.47 8.78 6.68
N GLN A 137 4.95 8.65 7.89
CA GLN A 137 5.69 8.06 9.03
C GLN A 137 6.17 6.65 8.71
N ASN A 138 5.39 5.82 8.05
CA ASN A 138 5.82 4.49 7.60
C ASN A 138 6.95 4.59 6.56
N ILE A 139 6.79 5.42 5.54
CA ILE A 139 7.79 5.60 4.48
C ILE A 139 9.13 6.09 5.06
N MET A 140 9.08 6.97 6.04
CA MET A 140 10.24 7.60 6.67
C MET A 140 10.74 6.89 7.93
N ASN A 141 10.21 5.72 8.25
CA ASN A 141 10.63 4.98 9.45
C ASN A 141 12.04 4.38 9.27
N PRO A 142 13.01 4.79 10.10
CA PRO A 142 14.39 4.31 9.98
C PRO A 142 14.55 2.83 10.34
N ALA A 143 13.58 2.25 11.06
CA ALA A 143 13.63 0.84 11.45
C ALA A 143 13.27 -0.12 10.30
N PHE A 144 12.63 0.37 9.24
CA PHE A 144 12.31 -0.47 8.09
C PHE A 144 13.51 -0.64 7.16
N THR A 145 13.71 -1.88 6.72
CA THR A 145 14.80 -2.30 5.83
C THR A 145 14.30 -2.90 4.53
N LYS A 146 13.05 -3.37 4.50
CA LYS A 146 12.43 -4.02 3.33
C LYS A 146 11.04 -3.46 3.05
N ILE A 147 10.67 -3.49 1.77
CA ILE A 147 9.35 -3.08 1.29
C ILE A 147 8.78 -4.13 0.33
N GLY A 148 7.47 -4.34 0.42
CA GLY A 148 6.68 -5.01 -0.60
C GLY A 148 5.64 -4.05 -1.15
N VAL A 149 5.34 -4.17 -2.44
CA VAL A 149 4.36 -3.31 -3.13
C VAL A 149 3.36 -4.17 -3.87
N GLY A 150 2.08 -3.83 -3.78
CA GLY A 150 0.99 -4.46 -4.53
C GLY A 150 0.10 -3.42 -5.20
N PHE A 151 -0.42 -3.78 -6.37
CA PHE A 151 -1.37 -2.97 -7.12
C PHE A 151 -2.35 -3.86 -7.87
N VAL A 152 -3.64 -3.71 -7.59
CA VAL A 152 -4.73 -4.42 -8.27
C VAL A 152 -5.94 -3.50 -8.40
N ASN A 153 -6.40 -3.26 -9.62
CA ASN A 153 -7.66 -2.54 -9.91
C ASN A 153 -7.80 -1.20 -9.15
N GLY A 154 -6.71 -0.43 -9.05
CA GLY A 154 -6.70 0.85 -8.35
C GLY A 154 -6.49 0.76 -6.84
N TYR A 155 -6.32 -0.42 -6.28
CA TYR A 155 -5.92 -0.64 -4.88
C TYR A 155 -4.41 -0.76 -4.79
N TRP A 156 -3.80 0.04 -3.92
CA TRP A 156 -2.37 0.13 -3.68
C TRP A 156 -2.03 -0.32 -2.28
N VAL A 157 -0.98 -1.09 -2.14
CA VAL A 157 -0.48 -1.56 -0.85
C VAL A 157 1.03 -1.44 -0.78
N GLN A 158 1.52 -0.93 0.34
CA GLN A 158 2.93 -1.03 0.74
C GLN A 158 2.99 -1.81 2.05
N GLU A 159 3.84 -2.83 2.09
CA GLU A 159 4.20 -3.56 3.30
C GLU A 159 5.65 -3.26 3.65
N PHE A 160 5.92 -2.94 4.89
CA PHE A 160 7.26 -2.63 5.39
C PHE A 160 7.62 -3.56 6.53
N ILE A 161 8.88 -4.00 6.56
CA ILE A 161 9.46 -4.72 7.71
C ILE A 161 10.89 -4.25 8.02
N GLY A 162 11.28 -4.50 9.30
CA GLY A 162 12.64 -4.35 9.77
C GLY A 162 13.02 -5.40 10.78
#